data_0ae3066ba00add1a7cc56d42e342432f
#
_entry.id   0ae3066ba00add1a7cc56d42e342432f
#
_cell.length_a   1.000
_cell.length_b   1.000
_cell.length_c   1.000
_cell.angle_alpha   90.00
_cell.angle_beta   90.00
_cell.angle_gamma   90.00
#
_symmetry.space_group_name_H-M   'P 1'
#
loop_
_entity.id
_entity.type
_entity.pdbx_description
1 polymer ?
#
loop_
_entity_poly.entity_id
_entity_poly.type
_entity_poly.pdbx_seq_one_letter_code
_entity_poly.pdbx_strand_id
1 'polypeptide(L)'
;MGLPTKASVIWHNSVDAFLAVDWARIRSESAADAADEIRTLLGALDGIEDKVFALRGMACLLIEERQLWSEHEDPDVGQPFASFDRWLKWAAPKSWSYCRDAMRVVKELGADFPDLLRIRRCNLEQLKKVSTKVRRNPAVIEAARTLPEKAFVEKVNREFEQHLSVKQPIVMIENSANTIVDQAIDMAMALEGCGSRGEALEAVAAYFVTGCQEAYAAYLKSGTE
;
A
#
# COMPACT_ATOMS: atom_id res chain seq x y z
N MET A 1 -20.95 -31.44 -30.23
CA MET A 1 -21.39 -30.16 -29.64
C MET A 1 -20.21 -29.61 -28.84
N GLY A 2 -19.56 -28.57 -29.35
CA GLY A 2 -18.43 -27.94 -28.67
C GLY A 2 -18.92 -27.20 -27.44
N LEU A 3 -18.28 -27.43 -26.30
CA LEU A 3 -18.49 -26.62 -25.10
C LEU A 3 -18.15 -25.16 -25.45
N PRO A 4 -18.94 -24.18 -24.99
CA PRO A 4 -18.60 -22.78 -25.21
C PRO A 4 -17.22 -22.50 -24.60
N THR A 5 -16.29 -22.07 -25.43
CA THR A 5 -15.03 -21.52 -25.00
C THR A 5 -15.34 -20.40 -24.00
N LYS A 6 -14.90 -20.57 -22.75
CA LYS A 6 -15.02 -19.53 -21.70
C LYS A 6 -14.48 -18.24 -22.31
N ALA A 7 -15.31 -17.21 -22.37
CA ALA A 7 -14.87 -15.88 -22.72
C ALA A 7 -13.83 -15.48 -21.67
N SER A 8 -12.57 -15.38 -22.07
CA SER A 8 -11.53 -14.81 -21.23
C SER A 8 -12.00 -13.43 -20.79
N VAL A 9 -12.19 -13.23 -19.49
CA VAL A 9 -12.55 -11.93 -18.95
C VAL A 9 -11.35 -11.00 -19.25
N ILE A 10 -11.56 -10.10 -20.22
CA ILE A 10 -10.56 -9.08 -20.55
C ILE A 10 -10.69 -8.01 -19.48
N TRP A 11 -9.79 -8.06 -18.51
CA TRP A 11 -9.68 -7.02 -17.49
C TRP A 11 -9.19 -5.73 -18.14
N HIS A 12 -10.10 -4.78 -18.34
CA HIS A 12 -9.72 -3.43 -18.76
C HIS A 12 -9.04 -2.72 -17.59
N ASN A 13 -8.03 -1.89 -17.86
CA ASN A 13 -7.24 -1.13 -16.88
C ASN A 13 -8.05 -0.03 -16.14
N SER A 14 -9.35 -0.20 -15.96
CA SER A 14 -10.17 0.73 -15.17
C SER A 14 -10.43 0.17 -13.77
N VAL A 15 -10.27 1.00 -12.77
CA VAL A 15 -10.54 0.65 -11.35
C VAL A 15 -11.97 0.14 -11.18
N ASP A 16 -12.92 0.68 -11.95
CA ASP A 16 -14.34 0.29 -11.90
C ASP A 16 -14.57 -1.16 -12.33
N ALA A 17 -13.81 -1.67 -13.32
CA ALA A 17 -13.88 -3.07 -13.72
C ALA A 17 -13.44 -4.01 -12.60
N PHE A 18 -12.42 -3.63 -11.82
CA PHE A 18 -11.94 -4.41 -10.68
C PHE A 18 -12.89 -4.33 -9.48
N LEU A 19 -13.59 -3.21 -9.30
CA LEU A 19 -14.62 -3.08 -8.27
C LEU A 19 -15.87 -3.92 -8.57
N ALA A 20 -16.07 -4.30 -9.81
CA ALA A 20 -17.20 -5.12 -10.28
C ALA A 20 -16.94 -6.64 -10.25
N VAL A 21 -15.81 -7.09 -9.63
CA VAL A 21 -15.50 -8.52 -9.51
C VAL A 21 -16.58 -9.23 -8.72
N ASP A 22 -17.18 -10.25 -9.32
CA ASP A 22 -18.17 -11.11 -8.66
C ASP A 22 -17.48 -12.17 -7.79
N TRP A 23 -17.17 -11.80 -6.57
CA TRP A 23 -16.53 -12.67 -5.59
C TRP A 23 -17.39 -13.87 -5.21
N ALA A 24 -18.72 -13.75 -5.25
CA ALA A 24 -19.63 -14.87 -4.97
C ALA A 24 -19.52 -15.92 -6.05
N ARG A 25 -19.47 -15.51 -7.32
CA ARG A 25 -19.24 -16.38 -8.46
C ARG A 25 -17.89 -17.10 -8.36
N ILE A 26 -16.80 -16.37 -8.16
CA ILE A 26 -15.44 -16.97 -8.05
C ILE A 26 -15.39 -17.99 -6.90
N ARG A 27 -16.06 -17.72 -5.77
CA ARG A 27 -16.13 -18.66 -4.64
C ARG A 27 -16.91 -19.94 -4.97
N SER A 28 -17.85 -19.90 -5.91
CA SER A 28 -18.66 -21.04 -6.32
C SER A 28 -18.08 -21.85 -7.48
N GLU A 29 -17.03 -21.36 -8.13
CA GLU A 29 -16.36 -22.05 -9.23
C GLU A 29 -15.55 -23.27 -8.78
N SER A 30 -15.15 -24.11 -9.75
CA SER A 30 -14.17 -25.17 -9.49
C SER A 30 -12.84 -24.58 -9.00
N ALA A 31 -12.06 -25.36 -8.28
CA ALA A 31 -10.78 -24.89 -7.75
C ALA A 31 -9.83 -24.40 -8.88
N ALA A 32 -9.75 -25.16 -9.98
CA ALA A 32 -8.90 -24.82 -11.12
C ALA A 32 -9.37 -23.52 -11.81
N ASP A 33 -10.67 -23.36 -12.08
CA ASP A 33 -11.20 -22.15 -12.71
C ASP A 33 -11.00 -20.91 -11.85
N ALA A 34 -11.27 -21.01 -10.54
CA ALA A 34 -11.05 -19.92 -9.60
C ALA A 34 -9.56 -19.55 -9.47
N ALA A 35 -8.66 -20.52 -9.48
CA ALA A 35 -7.22 -20.30 -9.44
C ALA A 35 -6.74 -19.51 -10.67
N ASP A 36 -7.16 -19.92 -11.87
CA ASP A 36 -6.80 -19.25 -13.13
C ASP A 36 -7.34 -17.82 -13.20
N GLU A 37 -8.59 -17.61 -12.80
CA GLU A 37 -9.19 -16.29 -12.80
C GLU A 37 -8.47 -15.34 -11.82
N ILE A 38 -8.19 -15.80 -10.60
CA ILE A 38 -7.49 -14.95 -9.62
C ILE A 38 -6.05 -14.69 -10.04
N ARG A 39 -5.34 -15.68 -10.63
CA ARG A 39 -4.01 -15.45 -11.19
C ARG A 39 -4.02 -14.36 -12.26
N THR A 40 -5.00 -14.41 -13.17
CA THR A 40 -5.17 -13.40 -14.23
C THR A 40 -5.45 -12.02 -13.64
N LEU A 41 -6.31 -11.94 -12.63
CA LEU A 41 -6.61 -10.72 -11.89
C LEU A 41 -5.35 -10.13 -11.24
N LEU A 42 -4.56 -10.92 -10.53
CA LEU A 42 -3.32 -10.45 -9.89
C LEU A 42 -2.31 -9.93 -10.91
N GLY A 43 -2.15 -10.60 -12.05
CA GLY A 43 -1.30 -10.14 -13.15
C GLY A 43 -1.76 -8.79 -13.73
N ALA A 44 -3.06 -8.60 -13.90
CA ALA A 44 -3.62 -7.33 -14.37
C ALA A 44 -3.44 -6.19 -13.35
N LEU A 45 -3.44 -6.51 -12.05
CA LEU A 45 -3.23 -5.54 -10.97
C LEU A 45 -1.77 -5.09 -10.81
N ASP A 46 -0.80 -5.82 -11.38
CA ASP A 46 0.63 -5.49 -11.23
C ASP A 46 1.04 -4.14 -11.85
N GLY A 47 0.20 -3.56 -12.71
CA GLY A 47 0.41 -2.23 -13.28
C GLY A 47 -0.38 -1.10 -12.62
N ILE A 48 -1.18 -1.38 -11.59
CA ILE A 48 -2.08 -0.41 -10.97
C ILE A 48 -1.69 -0.17 -9.52
N GLU A 49 -1.31 1.07 -9.21
CA GLU A 49 -0.91 1.47 -7.86
C GLU A 49 -2.09 1.57 -6.88
N ASP A 50 -1.79 1.55 -5.61
CA ASP A 50 -2.54 1.86 -4.36
C ASP A 50 -4.08 1.74 -4.31
N LYS A 51 -4.80 2.01 -5.42
CA LYS A 51 -6.28 2.03 -5.46
C LYS A 51 -6.93 0.64 -5.38
N VAL A 52 -6.13 -0.39 -5.60
CA VAL A 52 -6.58 -1.79 -5.62
C VAL A 52 -5.89 -2.65 -4.57
N PHE A 53 -5.30 -2.02 -3.58
CA PHE A 53 -4.58 -2.70 -2.50
C PHE A 53 -5.44 -3.76 -1.80
N ALA A 54 -6.65 -3.39 -1.38
CA ALA A 54 -7.55 -4.31 -0.70
C ALA A 54 -8.03 -5.46 -1.61
N LEU A 55 -8.22 -5.19 -2.92
CA LEU A 55 -8.58 -6.20 -3.89
C LEU A 55 -7.52 -7.29 -4.00
N ARG A 56 -6.24 -6.91 -4.06
CA ARG A 56 -5.12 -7.86 -4.02
C ARG A 56 -5.15 -8.71 -2.76
N GLY A 57 -5.38 -8.07 -1.61
CA GLY A 57 -5.48 -8.78 -0.34
C GLY A 57 -6.61 -9.81 -0.33
N MET A 58 -7.78 -9.45 -0.83
CA MET A 58 -8.93 -10.36 -0.93
C MET A 58 -8.66 -11.54 -1.87
N ALA A 59 -8.08 -11.28 -3.05
CA ALA A 59 -7.71 -12.31 -4.01
C ALA A 59 -6.71 -13.31 -3.42
N CYS A 60 -5.65 -12.80 -2.80
CA CYS A 60 -4.62 -13.63 -2.18
C CYS A 60 -5.16 -14.44 -0.98
N LEU A 61 -6.05 -13.86 -0.16
CA LEU A 61 -6.70 -14.60 0.92
C LEU A 61 -7.55 -15.75 0.39
N LEU A 62 -8.31 -15.54 -0.67
CA LEU A 62 -9.12 -16.59 -1.27
C LEU A 62 -8.27 -17.73 -1.84
N ILE A 63 -7.15 -17.41 -2.49
CA ILE A 63 -6.19 -18.42 -2.95
C ILE A 63 -5.61 -19.21 -1.79
N GLU A 64 -5.21 -18.55 -0.70
CA GLU A 64 -4.63 -19.20 0.48
C GLU A 64 -5.66 -20.09 1.19
N GLU A 65 -6.85 -19.56 1.47
CA GLU A 65 -7.93 -20.26 2.20
C GLU A 65 -8.44 -21.50 1.48
N ARG A 66 -8.58 -21.44 0.17
CA ARG A 66 -9.04 -22.58 -0.65
C ARG A 66 -7.91 -23.45 -1.19
N GLN A 67 -6.66 -23.14 -0.86
CA GLN A 67 -5.47 -23.82 -1.37
C GLN A 67 -5.40 -23.87 -2.90
N LEU A 68 -5.97 -22.86 -3.60
CA LEU A 68 -6.06 -22.83 -5.07
C LEU A 68 -4.68 -22.76 -5.73
N TRP A 69 -3.65 -22.38 -4.99
CA TRP A 69 -2.26 -22.36 -5.45
C TRP A 69 -1.76 -23.75 -5.85
N SER A 70 -2.34 -24.84 -5.31
CA SER A 70 -1.97 -26.21 -5.65
C SER A 70 -2.55 -26.69 -6.99
N GLU A 71 -3.50 -25.94 -7.60
CA GLU A 71 -4.05 -26.26 -8.92
C GLU A 71 -3.12 -25.89 -10.08
N HIS A 72 -2.07 -25.11 -9.80
CA HIS A 72 -1.05 -24.75 -10.78
C HIS A 72 0.21 -25.60 -10.59
N GLU A 73 0.84 -25.95 -11.72
CA GLU A 73 2.16 -26.58 -11.71
C GLU A 73 3.27 -25.54 -11.55
N ASP A 74 4.23 -25.86 -10.69
CA ASP A 74 5.45 -25.10 -10.53
C ASP A 74 6.33 -25.30 -11.76
N PRO A 75 6.63 -24.25 -12.55
CA PRO A 75 7.38 -24.39 -13.79
C PRO A 75 8.82 -24.92 -13.60
N ASP A 76 9.37 -24.78 -12.40
CA ASP A 76 10.73 -25.25 -12.11
C ASP A 76 10.78 -26.74 -11.78
N VAL A 77 9.65 -27.33 -11.33
CA VAL A 77 9.60 -28.71 -10.80
C VAL A 77 8.66 -29.61 -11.61
N GLY A 78 7.69 -29.03 -12.34
CA GLY A 78 6.67 -29.78 -13.09
C GLY A 78 5.69 -30.57 -12.20
N GLN A 79 5.45 -30.06 -10.98
CA GLN A 79 4.50 -30.59 -10.01
C GLN A 79 3.69 -29.45 -9.40
N PRO A 80 2.54 -29.71 -8.76
CA PRO A 80 1.79 -28.69 -8.04
C PRO A 80 2.70 -27.88 -7.10
N PHE A 81 2.44 -26.58 -6.97
CA PHE A 81 3.22 -25.74 -6.05
C PHE A 81 3.20 -26.33 -4.63
N ALA A 82 4.35 -26.34 -3.98
CA ALA A 82 4.50 -26.89 -2.63
C ALA A 82 4.03 -25.92 -1.53
N SER A 83 3.85 -24.64 -1.86
CA SER A 83 3.41 -23.63 -0.89
C SER A 83 2.79 -22.42 -1.57
N PHE A 84 1.89 -21.74 -0.84
CA PHE A 84 1.33 -20.45 -1.26
C PHE A 84 2.40 -19.38 -1.52
N ASP A 85 3.43 -19.28 -0.68
CA ASP A 85 4.49 -18.28 -0.85
C ASP A 85 5.28 -18.47 -2.16
N ARG A 86 5.56 -19.71 -2.54
CA ARG A 86 6.25 -20.01 -3.80
C ARG A 86 5.33 -19.66 -4.99
N TRP A 87 4.07 -20.04 -4.92
CA TRP A 87 3.06 -19.69 -5.91
C TRP A 87 2.93 -18.17 -6.05
N LEU A 88 2.81 -17.43 -4.94
CA LEU A 88 2.64 -15.99 -4.95
C LEU A 88 3.83 -15.25 -5.59
N LYS A 89 5.06 -15.70 -5.34
CA LYS A 89 6.27 -15.16 -5.99
C LYS A 89 6.26 -15.39 -7.49
N TRP A 90 5.72 -16.51 -7.94
CA TRP A 90 5.57 -16.80 -9.37
C TRP A 90 4.43 -16.00 -9.99
N ALA A 91 3.26 -15.94 -9.37
CA ALA A 91 2.07 -15.27 -9.90
C ALA A 91 2.17 -13.74 -9.86
N ALA A 92 2.88 -13.19 -8.87
CA ALA A 92 3.04 -11.74 -8.68
C ALA A 92 4.49 -11.38 -8.31
N PRO A 93 5.48 -11.65 -9.20
CA PRO A 93 6.90 -11.56 -8.87
C PRO A 93 7.36 -10.16 -8.46
N LYS A 94 6.74 -9.11 -9.01
CA LYS A 94 7.07 -7.71 -8.69
C LYS A 94 6.40 -7.19 -7.44
N SER A 95 5.33 -7.81 -6.99
CA SER A 95 4.46 -7.29 -5.93
C SER A 95 4.10 -8.31 -4.84
N TRP A 96 4.82 -9.45 -4.74
CA TRP A 96 4.48 -10.49 -3.76
C TRP A 96 4.48 -9.97 -2.30
N SER A 97 5.43 -9.12 -1.93
CA SER A 97 5.49 -8.51 -0.58
C SER A 97 4.32 -7.55 -0.36
N TYR A 98 3.94 -6.79 -1.38
CA TYR A 98 2.78 -5.92 -1.37
C TYR A 98 1.47 -6.71 -1.22
N CYS A 99 1.35 -7.86 -1.88
CA CYS A 99 0.23 -8.79 -1.71
C CYS A 99 0.13 -9.29 -0.27
N ARG A 100 1.25 -9.67 0.36
CA ARG A 100 1.30 -10.11 1.77
C ARG A 100 0.84 -9.00 2.74
N ASP A 101 1.28 -7.77 2.51
CA ASP A 101 0.82 -6.62 3.29
C ASP A 101 -0.68 -6.39 3.12
N ALA A 102 -1.18 -6.49 1.88
CA ALA A 102 -2.60 -6.34 1.58
C ALA A 102 -3.45 -7.43 2.26
N MET A 103 -3.01 -8.69 2.21
CA MET A 103 -3.67 -9.80 2.93
C MET A 103 -3.78 -9.51 4.43
N ARG A 104 -2.68 -9.06 5.05
CA ARG A 104 -2.65 -8.73 6.48
C ARG A 104 -3.67 -7.65 6.82
N VAL A 105 -3.74 -6.57 6.04
CA VAL A 105 -4.69 -5.48 6.28
C VAL A 105 -6.13 -5.94 6.10
N VAL A 106 -6.43 -6.68 5.03
CA VAL A 106 -7.78 -7.21 4.78
C VAL A 106 -8.19 -8.22 5.86
N LYS A 107 -7.27 -9.08 6.31
CA LYS A 107 -7.54 -10.03 7.40
C LYS A 107 -7.87 -9.33 8.71
N GLU A 108 -7.17 -8.23 9.05
CA GLU A 108 -7.41 -7.46 10.26
C GLU A 108 -8.71 -6.64 10.22
N LEU A 109 -9.06 -6.06 9.07
CA LEU A 109 -10.27 -5.24 8.91
C LEU A 109 -11.53 -6.10 8.70
N GLY A 110 -11.38 -7.24 8.05
CA GLY A 110 -12.45 -8.11 7.59
C GLY A 110 -12.82 -7.84 6.13
N ALA A 111 -13.12 -8.90 5.37
CA ALA A 111 -13.48 -8.79 3.96
C ALA A 111 -14.82 -8.04 3.73
N ASP A 112 -15.65 -7.96 4.77
CA ASP A 112 -16.94 -7.25 4.82
C ASP A 112 -16.81 -5.79 5.28
N PHE A 113 -15.59 -5.29 5.47
CA PHE A 113 -15.37 -3.92 5.93
C PHE A 113 -15.97 -2.92 4.92
N PRO A 114 -16.78 -1.94 5.37
CA PRO A 114 -17.43 -0.99 4.48
C PRO A 114 -16.43 -0.20 3.63
N ASP A 115 -16.73 -0.07 2.34
CA ASP A 115 -15.90 0.65 1.35
C ASP A 115 -14.43 0.20 1.24
N LEU A 116 -14.09 -1.00 1.74
CA LEU A 116 -12.73 -1.55 1.76
C LEU A 116 -11.99 -1.35 0.43
N LEU A 117 -12.67 -1.62 -0.69
CA LEU A 117 -12.09 -1.53 -2.04
C LEU A 117 -11.93 -0.08 -2.55
N ARG A 118 -12.53 0.90 -1.87
CA ARG A 118 -12.49 2.32 -2.26
C ARG A 118 -11.56 3.16 -1.42
N ILE A 119 -11.03 2.60 -0.34
CA ILE A 119 -10.15 3.30 0.59
C ILE A 119 -8.70 3.08 0.15
N ARG A 120 -7.90 4.15 0.16
CA ARG A 120 -6.47 4.09 -0.19
C ARG A 120 -5.69 3.27 0.83
N ARG A 121 -4.61 2.62 0.38
CA ARG A 121 -3.72 1.81 1.23
C ARG A 121 -3.32 2.53 2.51
N CYS A 122 -2.81 3.76 2.42
CA CYS A 122 -2.35 4.53 3.58
C CYS A 122 -3.45 4.68 4.65
N ASN A 123 -4.69 4.98 4.22
CA ASN A 123 -5.82 5.12 5.13
C ASN A 123 -6.28 3.76 5.69
N LEU A 124 -6.21 2.67 4.92
CA LEU A 124 -6.47 1.30 5.43
C LEU A 124 -5.45 0.90 6.49
N GLU A 125 -4.18 1.24 6.31
CA GLU A 125 -3.10 1.02 7.29
C GLU A 125 -3.33 1.79 8.60
N GLN A 126 -3.92 2.98 8.52
CA GLN A 126 -4.31 3.75 9.71
C GLN A 126 -5.59 3.19 10.36
N LEU A 127 -6.61 2.84 9.55
CA LEU A 127 -7.86 2.27 10.05
C LEU A 127 -7.67 1.02 10.90
N LYS A 128 -6.72 0.15 10.55
CA LYS A 128 -6.47 -1.04 11.36
C LYS A 128 -5.92 -0.72 12.76
N LYS A 129 -5.32 0.47 12.98
CA LYS A 129 -4.86 0.93 14.29
C LYS A 129 -5.99 1.58 15.11
N VAL A 130 -7.06 1.99 14.46
CA VAL A 130 -8.25 2.57 15.11
C VAL A 130 -9.01 1.50 15.86
N SER A 131 -9.58 1.82 17.03
CA SER A 131 -10.40 0.89 17.79
C SER A 131 -11.58 0.35 16.96
N THR A 132 -11.98 -0.90 17.17
CA THR A 132 -13.02 -1.56 16.38
C THR A 132 -14.35 -0.80 16.37
N LYS A 133 -14.69 -0.17 17.49
CA LYS A 133 -15.93 0.65 17.62
C LYS A 133 -15.87 1.88 16.73
N VAL A 134 -14.73 2.56 16.68
CA VAL A 134 -14.57 3.82 15.94
C VAL A 134 -14.35 3.56 14.46
N ARG A 135 -13.59 2.52 14.08
CA ARG A 135 -13.26 2.23 12.67
C ARG A 135 -14.47 1.94 11.78
N ARG A 136 -15.59 1.48 12.35
CA ARG A 136 -16.86 1.22 11.62
C ARG A 136 -17.84 2.42 11.67
N ASN A 137 -17.45 3.53 12.28
CA ASN A 137 -18.26 4.74 12.26
C ASN A 137 -18.36 5.30 10.83
N PRO A 138 -19.56 5.58 10.30
CA PRO A 138 -19.73 6.11 8.94
C PRO A 138 -18.91 7.37 8.64
N ALA A 139 -18.78 8.28 9.61
CA ALA A 139 -17.97 9.49 9.44
C ALA A 139 -16.48 9.20 9.32
N VAL A 140 -15.96 8.15 9.99
CA VAL A 140 -14.57 7.70 9.88
C VAL A 140 -14.34 7.01 8.54
N ILE A 141 -15.27 6.19 8.08
CA ILE A 141 -15.19 5.50 6.79
C ILE A 141 -15.21 6.53 5.65
N GLU A 142 -16.12 7.50 5.70
CA GLU A 142 -16.18 8.57 4.70
C GLU A 142 -14.90 9.42 4.69
N ALA A 143 -14.36 9.74 5.86
CA ALA A 143 -13.09 10.44 5.96
C ALA A 143 -11.93 9.61 5.39
N ALA A 144 -11.88 8.29 5.65
CA ALA A 144 -10.85 7.40 5.11
C ALA A 144 -10.92 7.29 3.59
N ARG A 145 -12.12 7.37 3.01
CA ARG A 145 -12.35 7.31 1.57
C ARG A 145 -11.92 8.60 0.86
N THR A 146 -12.21 9.76 1.46
CA THR A 146 -12.14 11.06 0.78
C THR A 146 -10.90 11.87 1.11
N LEU A 147 -10.35 11.73 2.32
CA LEU A 147 -9.26 12.57 2.80
C LEU A 147 -7.88 11.97 2.49
N PRO A 148 -6.85 12.80 2.26
CA PRO A 148 -5.45 12.39 2.31
C PRO A 148 -5.09 11.86 3.71
N GLU A 149 -4.06 10.99 3.82
CA GLU A 149 -3.69 10.33 5.07
C GLU A 149 -3.53 11.29 6.25
N LYS A 150 -2.78 12.38 6.07
CA LYS A 150 -2.53 13.36 7.12
C LYS A 150 -3.84 13.97 7.64
N ALA A 151 -4.71 14.44 6.75
CA ALA A 151 -5.99 15.04 7.12
C ALA A 151 -6.95 14.00 7.75
N PHE A 152 -6.91 12.75 7.28
CA PHE A 152 -7.65 11.63 7.88
C PHE A 152 -7.20 11.39 9.32
N VAL A 153 -5.90 11.25 9.55
CA VAL A 153 -5.31 11.04 10.88
C VAL A 153 -5.65 12.18 11.84
N GLU A 154 -5.48 13.43 11.40
CA GLU A 154 -5.82 14.62 12.20
C GLU A 154 -7.30 14.65 12.58
N LYS A 155 -8.20 14.35 11.63
CA LYS A 155 -9.63 14.30 11.89
C LYS A 155 -10.01 13.22 12.90
N VAL A 156 -9.49 12.00 12.71
CA VAL A 156 -9.81 10.87 13.58
C VAL A 156 -9.26 11.07 14.99
N ASN A 157 -8.06 11.61 15.13
CA ASN A 157 -7.48 11.93 16.43
C ASN A 157 -8.31 13.00 17.17
N ARG A 158 -8.72 14.06 16.48
CA ARG A 158 -9.46 15.17 17.07
C ARG A 158 -10.90 14.81 17.45
N GLU A 159 -11.61 14.10 16.56
CA GLU A 159 -13.06 13.88 16.72
C GLU A 159 -13.38 12.58 17.47
N PHE A 160 -12.45 11.63 17.51
CA PHE A 160 -12.67 10.30 18.10
C PHE A 160 -11.62 9.91 19.14
N GLU A 161 -10.82 10.87 19.62
CA GLU A 161 -9.80 10.68 20.68
C GLU A 161 -8.85 9.51 20.40
N GLN A 162 -8.46 9.34 19.13
CA GLN A 162 -7.49 8.33 18.74
C GLN A 162 -6.08 8.93 18.74
N HIS A 163 -5.06 8.08 18.80
CA HIS A 163 -3.65 8.47 18.81
C HIS A 163 -2.91 7.88 17.59
N LEU A 164 -3.42 8.20 16.40
CA LEU A 164 -2.78 7.80 15.15
C LEU A 164 -1.61 8.72 14.82
N SER A 165 -0.58 8.18 14.19
CA SER A 165 0.54 8.93 13.65
C SER A 165 0.76 8.59 12.19
N VAL A 166 1.04 9.60 11.39
CA VAL A 166 1.53 9.40 10.02
C VAL A 166 2.98 8.95 10.11
N LYS A 167 3.34 7.86 9.44
CA LYS A 167 4.76 7.51 9.31
C LYS A 167 5.42 8.62 8.51
N GLN A 168 6.38 9.30 9.11
CA GLN A 168 7.25 10.18 8.34
C GLN A 168 8.00 9.33 7.30
N PRO A 169 8.06 9.76 6.03
CA PRO A 169 8.84 9.04 5.05
C PRO A 169 10.30 9.01 5.53
N ILE A 170 10.83 7.82 5.74
CA ILE A 170 12.28 7.67 5.92
C ILE A 170 12.87 7.92 4.54
N VAL A 171 13.54 9.03 4.38
CA VAL A 171 14.31 9.31 3.16
C VAL A 171 15.49 8.35 3.17
N MET A 172 15.39 7.25 2.42
CA MET A 172 16.53 6.38 2.14
C MET A 172 17.38 7.07 1.08
N ILE A 173 18.50 7.68 1.50
CA ILE A 173 19.47 8.28 0.60
C ILE A 173 20.39 7.14 0.13
N GLU A 174 20.49 6.95 -1.18
CA GLU A 174 21.36 5.92 -1.77
C GLU A 174 22.82 6.13 -1.38
N ASN A 175 23.54 5.01 -1.18
CA ASN A 175 24.87 4.94 -0.56
C ASN A 175 25.98 5.85 -1.19
N SER A 176 25.83 6.31 -2.42
CA SER A 176 26.83 7.17 -3.08
C SER A 176 26.84 8.62 -2.60
N ALA A 177 25.74 9.08 -1.96
CA ALA A 177 25.61 10.45 -1.42
C ALA A 177 25.84 10.51 0.11
N ASN A 178 26.04 9.37 0.76
CA ASN A 178 25.99 9.24 2.22
C ASN A 178 27.07 10.04 2.95
N THR A 179 28.25 10.22 2.39
CA THR A 179 29.37 10.83 3.11
C THR A 179 29.07 12.28 3.51
N ILE A 180 28.48 13.09 2.62
CA ILE A 180 28.15 14.49 2.91
C ILE A 180 26.95 14.59 3.84
N VAL A 181 25.95 13.75 3.62
CA VAL A 181 24.74 13.72 4.46
C VAL A 181 25.04 13.19 5.86
N ASP A 182 25.84 12.13 5.96
CA ASP A 182 26.28 11.60 7.25
C ASP A 182 27.12 12.62 8.02
N GLN A 183 28.04 13.31 7.35
CA GLN A 183 28.82 14.41 7.95
C GLN A 183 27.92 15.55 8.44
N ALA A 184 26.91 15.95 7.63
CA ALA A 184 25.99 17.00 8.04
C ALA A 184 25.15 16.60 9.24
N ILE A 185 24.68 15.34 9.30
CA ILE A 185 23.95 14.80 10.42
C ILE A 185 24.84 14.72 11.67
N ASP A 186 26.06 14.22 11.55
CA ASP A 186 26.99 14.10 12.68
C ASP A 186 27.38 15.49 13.21
N MET A 187 27.55 16.49 12.34
CA MET A 187 27.75 17.88 12.73
C MET A 187 26.52 18.44 13.47
N ALA A 188 25.31 18.22 12.96
CA ALA A 188 24.10 18.69 13.63
C ALA A 188 23.90 18.02 15.00
N MET A 189 24.19 16.73 15.14
CA MET A 189 24.17 16.05 16.43
C MET A 189 25.16 16.66 17.43
N ALA A 190 26.38 17.01 16.96
CA ALA A 190 27.41 17.58 17.80
C ALA A 190 27.15 19.05 18.20
N LEU A 191 26.59 19.85 17.28
CA LEU A 191 26.42 21.31 17.48
C LEU A 191 25.08 21.65 18.15
N GLU A 192 24.00 20.95 17.76
CA GLU A 192 22.63 21.23 18.22
C GLU A 192 22.21 20.32 19.38
N GLY A 193 23.02 19.34 19.75
CA GLY A 193 22.71 18.40 20.82
C GLY A 193 21.54 17.47 20.54
N CYS A 194 21.29 17.17 19.27
CA CYS A 194 20.21 16.31 18.84
C CYS A 194 20.34 14.90 19.42
N GLY A 195 19.27 14.38 20.03
CA GLY A 195 19.24 13.05 20.65
C GLY A 195 19.12 11.89 19.64
N SER A 196 18.81 12.18 18.38
CA SER A 196 18.64 11.17 17.31
C SER A 196 19.06 11.72 15.95
N ARG A 197 19.42 10.80 15.04
CA ARG A 197 19.72 11.16 13.63
C ARG A 197 18.52 11.77 12.90
N GLY A 198 17.30 11.48 13.31
CA GLY A 198 16.07 12.09 12.76
C GLY A 198 15.97 13.57 13.12
N GLU A 199 16.19 13.93 14.38
CA GLU A 199 16.25 15.32 14.84
C GLU A 199 17.39 16.10 14.18
N ALA A 200 18.55 15.47 14.04
CA ALA A 200 19.68 16.07 13.34
C ALA A 200 19.38 16.36 11.86
N LEU A 201 18.66 15.44 11.17
CA LEU A 201 18.24 15.64 9.78
C LEU A 201 17.22 16.78 9.67
N GLU A 202 16.30 16.93 10.62
CA GLU A 202 15.38 18.07 10.68
C GLU A 202 16.11 19.38 10.88
N ALA A 203 17.12 19.41 11.77
CA ALA A 203 17.96 20.58 11.97
C ALA A 203 18.73 20.98 10.69
N VAL A 204 19.34 20.00 10.00
CA VAL A 204 20.02 20.23 8.71
C VAL A 204 19.05 20.78 7.67
N ALA A 205 17.86 20.20 7.57
CA ALA A 205 16.84 20.68 6.63
C ALA A 205 16.35 22.10 6.96
N ALA A 206 16.16 22.42 8.24
CA ALA A 206 15.78 23.76 8.67
C ALA A 206 16.88 24.80 8.34
N TYR A 207 18.15 24.48 8.57
CA TYR A 207 19.27 25.32 8.16
C TYR A 207 19.29 25.59 6.66
N PHE A 208 19.11 24.54 5.85
CA PHE A 208 19.07 24.67 4.40
C PHE A 208 17.90 25.55 3.93
N VAL A 209 16.69 25.33 4.48
CA VAL A 209 15.50 26.12 4.12
C VAL A 209 15.69 27.60 4.49
N THR A 210 16.24 27.89 5.69
CA THR A 210 16.50 29.24 6.14
C THR A 210 17.54 29.94 5.24
N GLY A 211 18.65 29.26 4.96
CA GLY A 211 19.70 29.78 4.06
C GLY A 211 19.19 30.03 2.64
N CYS A 212 18.35 29.14 2.11
CA CYS A 212 17.72 29.35 0.80
C CYS A 212 16.75 30.54 0.80
N GLN A 213 15.98 30.74 1.87
CA GLN A 213 15.09 31.90 1.99
C GLN A 213 15.85 33.23 2.04
N GLU A 214 16.96 33.29 2.79
CA GLU A 214 17.82 34.46 2.85
C GLU A 214 18.49 34.78 1.49
N ALA A 215 19.00 33.74 0.82
CA ALA A 215 19.59 33.86 -0.51
C ALA A 215 18.56 34.32 -1.55
N TYR A 216 17.35 33.77 -1.50
CA TYR A 216 16.26 34.14 -2.40
C TYR A 216 15.78 35.58 -2.13
N ALA A 217 15.67 36.01 -0.88
CA ALA A 217 15.33 37.35 -0.49
C ALA A 217 16.42 38.38 -0.93
N ALA A 218 17.68 38.00 -0.87
CA ALA A 218 18.80 38.80 -1.38
C ALA A 218 18.77 38.94 -2.92
N TYR A 219 18.48 37.82 -3.62
CA TYR A 219 18.31 37.81 -5.08
C TYR A 219 17.18 38.74 -5.56
N LEU A 220 16.02 38.70 -4.90
CA LEU A 220 14.88 39.59 -5.22
C LEU A 220 15.23 41.08 -5.03
N LYS A 221 16.06 41.40 -4.04
CA LYS A 221 16.52 42.79 -3.80
C LYS A 221 17.53 43.30 -4.85
N SER A 222 18.35 42.39 -5.39
CA SER A 222 19.36 42.72 -6.40
C SER A 222 18.82 42.84 -7.82
N GLY A 223 17.63 42.29 -8.09
CA GLY A 223 16.99 42.33 -9.42
C GLY A 223 16.06 43.52 -9.66
N THR A 224 16.02 44.50 -8.76
CA THR A 224 15.16 45.68 -8.84
C THR A 224 15.94 47.01 -9.05
N GLU A 225 17.21 46.94 -9.52
CA GLU A 225 17.95 48.11 -9.99
C GLU A 225 18.01 48.18 -11.50
#